data_8b8f468890859eafab8f04e75f08b623
#
_entry.id   8b8f468890859eafab8f04e75f08b623
#
_cell.length_a   1.000
_cell.length_b   1.000
_cell.length_c   1.000
_cell.angle_alpha   90.00
_cell.angle_beta   90.00
_cell.angle_gamma   90.00
#
_symmetry.space_group_name_H-M   'P 1'
#
loop_
_entity.id
_entity.type
_entity.pdbx_description
1 polymer ?
#
loop_
_entity_poly.entity_id
_entity_poly.type
_entity_poly.pdbx_seq_one_letter_code
_entity_poly.pdbx_strand_id
1 'polypeptide(L)'
;MKRRQFIVAAALLAASCAGPMAAGGQSFQSDRISVVTQGSGPDVVLVHGLGSSRDVWRETVAAVPGYRYHLVQMNGFGGTAIGGNSAGPVAAPVAEEIARYIAETRLERPAIIGHSMGGWIAMAVAARHPEAVSRAMIVDMLPFMGAMFGPPGTTPESIRPVADQIRDRMAASSGAAREQVIAATIATMIKTENRRAEAVKQSMDSDAGMSARSMHELITTDLRPELGNIKVPVTVLYVRSPAAPITDEQMDAYYKASYAAVSQARLTRIPDAYHFIMWDAPERFAEEVRAFLRG
;
A
#
# COMPACT_ATOMS: atom_id res chain seq x y z
N MET A 1 -23.55 57.56 71.63
CA MET A 1 -24.21 56.86 70.54
C MET A 1 -23.20 56.30 69.54
N LYS A 2 -22.92 54.98 69.57
CA LYS A 2 -21.96 54.32 68.70
C LYS A 2 -22.67 53.50 67.64
N ARG A 3 -22.57 53.87 66.36
CA ARG A 3 -23.12 53.13 65.24
C ARG A 3 -22.18 51.94 64.91
N ARG A 4 -22.72 50.72 64.96
CA ARG A 4 -22.06 49.49 64.47
C ARG A 4 -22.36 49.36 62.99
N GLN A 5 -21.26 49.29 62.21
CA GLN A 5 -21.31 48.91 60.82
C GLN A 5 -21.22 47.39 60.70
N PHE A 6 -22.16 46.77 60.03
CA PHE A 6 -22.12 45.35 59.62
C PHE A 6 -21.47 45.28 58.29
N ILE A 7 -20.36 44.55 58.21
CA ILE A 7 -19.71 44.17 56.95
C ILE A 7 -20.28 42.81 56.56
N VAL A 8 -20.99 42.76 55.45
CA VAL A 8 -21.46 41.52 54.81
C VAL A 8 -20.37 41.06 53.84
N ALA A 9 -19.69 39.95 54.15
CA ALA A 9 -18.78 39.32 53.25
C ALA A 9 -19.51 38.42 52.25
N ALA A 10 -19.51 38.77 50.97
CA ALA A 10 -20.02 37.95 49.92
C ALA A 10 -18.92 36.95 49.48
N ALA A 11 -19.14 35.67 49.75
CA ALA A 11 -18.28 34.59 49.25
C ALA A 11 -18.65 34.29 47.80
N LEU A 12 -17.75 34.60 46.85
CA LEU A 12 -17.83 34.17 45.45
C LEU A 12 -17.37 32.71 45.35
N LEU A 13 -18.30 31.79 45.12
CA LEU A 13 -18.00 30.43 44.69
C LEU A 13 -17.60 30.44 43.22
N ALA A 14 -16.32 30.31 42.90
CA ALA A 14 -15.81 30.05 41.57
C ALA A 14 -16.06 28.57 41.22
N ALA A 15 -17.12 28.29 40.45
CA ALA A 15 -17.31 26.97 39.85
C ALA A 15 -16.29 26.75 38.73
N SER A 16 -15.26 25.96 39.01
CA SER A 16 -14.34 25.47 38.00
C SER A 16 -15.05 24.49 37.10
N CYS A 17 -15.46 24.92 35.90
CA CYS A 17 -15.81 24.01 34.81
C CYS A 17 -14.55 23.33 34.29
N ALA A 18 -14.19 22.19 34.84
CA ALA A 18 -13.24 21.27 34.22
C ALA A 18 -13.96 20.63 33.02
N GLY A 19 -13.74 21.19 31.83
CA GLY A 19 -14.10 20.51 30.58
C GLY A 19 -13.41 19.17 30.48
N PRO A 20 -13.99 18.18 29.78
CA PRO A 20 -13.33 16.88 29.58
C PRO A 20 -12.02 17.15 28.86
N MET A 21 -10.91 16.85 29.52
CA MET A 21 -9.61 16.72 28.84
C MET A 21 -9.79 15.65 27.77
N ALA A 22 -9.69 16.04 26.50
CA ALA A 22 -9.52 15.10 25.42
C ALA A 22 -8.37 14.20 25.79
N ALA A 23 -8.65 12.90 25.94
CA ALA A 23 -7.62 11.91 26.14
C ALA A 23 -6.66 12.02 24.95
N GLY A 24 -5.48 12.56 25.15
CA GLY A 24 -4.42 12.63 24.16
C GLY A 24 -4.03 11.19 23.79
N GLY A 25 -4.68 10.64 22.77
CA GLY A 25 -4.28 9.39 22.17
C GLY A 25 -2.83 9.56 21.71
N GLN A 26 -1.94 8.69 22.17
CA GLN A 26 -0.58 8.66 21.65
C GLN A 26 -0.68 8.56 20.13
N SER A 27 -0.09 9.51 19.41
CA SER A 27 -0.03 9.44 17.95
C SER A 27 0.76 8.18 17.57
N PHE A 28 0.25 7.39 16.64
CA PHE A 28 0.97 6.22 16.12
C PHE A 28 2.39 6.62 15.71
N GLN A 29 3.37 5.90 16.25
CA GLN A 29 4.79 6.09 15.95
C GLN A 29 5.34 4.84 15.28
N SER A 30 6.05 5.02 14.17
CA SER A 30 6.71 3.96 13.44
C SER A 30 8.00 4.47 12.81
N ASP A 31 9.02 3.63 12.82
CA ASP A 31 10.25 3.86 12.08
C ASP A 31 10.21 3.26 10.66
N ARG A 32 9.16 2.45 10.33
CA ARG A 32 8.99 1.78 9.02
C ARG A 32 8.02 2.48 8.09
N ILE A 33 6.98 3.09 8.63
CA ILE A 33 5.97 3.79 7.85
C ILE A 33 5.62 5.14 8.47
N SER A 34 5.11 6.03 7.65
CA SER A 34 4.34 7.19 8.12
C SER A 34 2.99 7.22 7.42
N VAL A 35 1.97 7.76 8.11
CA VAL A 35 0.61 7.82 7.57
C VAL A 35 0.11 9.26 7.59
N VAL A 36 -0.46 9.70 6.47
CA VAL A 36 -1.19 10.97 6.36
C VAL A 36 -2.65 10.64 6.15
N THR A 37 -3.51 11.30 6.92
CA THR A 37 -4.97 11.13 6.81
C THR A 37 -5.59 12.28 6.04
N GLN A 38 -6.48 11.97 5.07
CA GLN A 38 -7.19 12.95 4.24
C GLN A 38 -8.68 12.57 4.12
N GLY A 39 -9.55 13.57 4.11
CA GLY A 39 -10.99 13.36 3.95
C GLY A 39 -11.70 12.96 5.25
N SER A 40 -12.95 12.53 5.12
CA SER A 40 -13.81 12.09 6.22
C SER A 40 -14.81 11.04 5.73
N GLY A 41 -15.29 10.19 6.64
CA GLY A 41 -16.17 9.07 6.33
C GLY A 41 -15.55 7.72 6.70
N PRO A 42 -15.99 6.61 6.10
CA PRO A 42 -15.42 5.29 6.33
C PRO A 42 -13.91 5.25 5.99
N ASP A 43 -13.17 4.45 6.75
CA ASP A 43 -11.70 4.38 6.65
C ASP A 43 -11.23 3.52 5.48
N VAL A 44 -10.23 4.02 4.75
CA VAL A 44 -9.56 3.34 3.65
C VAL A 44 -8.06 3.48 3.77
N VAL A 45 -7.34 2.39 3.91
CA VAL A 45 -5.87 2.35 3.92
C VAL A 45 -5.34 2.20 2.50
N LEU A 46 -4.46 3.10 2.06
CA LEU A 46 -3.85 3.10 0.73
C LEU A 46 -2.35 2.82 0.83
N VAL A 47 -1.87 1.78 0.13
CA VAL A 47 -0.48 1.31 0.18
C VAL A 47 0.13 1.34 -1.21
N HIS A 48 1.18 2.14 -1.38
CA HIS A 48 1.89 2.30 -2.67
C HIS A 48 2.84 1.14 -2.98
N GLY A 49 3.36 1.10 -4.22
CA GLY A 49 4.30 0.10 -4.70
C GLY A 49 5.76 0.39 -4.37
N LEU A 50 6.64 -0.53 -4.78
CA LEU A 50 8.09 -0.41 -4.69
C LEU A 50 8.61 0.82 -5.46
N GLY A 51 9.50 1.58 -4.84
CA GLY A 51 10.09 2.77 -5.47
C GLY A 51 9.09 3.89 -5.77
N SER A 52 7.91 3.87 -5.16
CA SER A 52 6.87 4.88 -5.32
C SER A 52 6.66 5.68 -4.03
N SER A 53 5.62 6.48 -3.98
CA SER A 53 5.21 7.22 -2.77
C SER A 53 3.70 7.23 -2.62
N ARG A 54 3.22 7.70 -1.45
CA ARG A 54 1.79 7.90 -1.21
C ARG A 54 1.11 8.82 -2.24
N ASP A 55 1.87 9.64 -2.94
CA ASP A 55 1.37 10.58 -3.95
C ASP A 55 0.75 9.90 -5.16
N VAL A 56 1.06 8.61 -5.40
CA VAL A 56 0.43 7.81 -6.45
C VAL A 56 -1.10 7.79 -6.32
N TRP A 57 -1.62 8.01 -5.11
CA TRP A 57 -3.05 7.98 -4.79
C TRP A 57 -3.76 9.33 -4.87
N ARG A 58 -3.04 10.44 -5.14
CA ARG A 58 -3.58 11.82 -5.11
C ARG A 58 -4.85 11.97 -5.94
N GLU A 59 -4.84 11.47 -7.16
CA GLU A 59 -5.98 11.57 -8.07
C GLU A 59 -7.11 10.63 -7.70
N THR A 60 -6.80 9.45 -7.19
CA THR A 60 -7.80 8.50 -6.68
C THR A 60 -8.57 9.11 -5.52
N VAL A 61 -7.88 9.71 -4.56
CA VAL A 61 -8.50 10.39 -3.41
C VAL A 61 -9.40 11.54 -3.87
N ALA A 62 -8.94 12.34 -4.82
CA ALA A 62 -9.74 13.44 -5.38
C ALA A 62 -10.98 12.94 -6.15
N ALA A 63 -10.83 11.85 -6.92
CA ALA A 63 -11.91 11.29 -7.74
C ALA A 63 -12.97 10.52 -6.95
N VAL A 64 -12.64 10.01 -5.75
CA VAL A 64 -13.53 9.19 -4.92
C VAL A 64 -13.69 9.81 -3.54
N PRO A 65 -14.43 10.94 -3.40
CA PRO A 65 -14.65 11.59 -2.11
C PRO A 65 -15.61 10.81 -1.21
N GLY A 66 -15.69 11.20 0.07
CA GLY A 66 -16.63 10.62 1.05
C GLY A 66 -16.03 9.52 1.92
N TYR A 67 -14.71 9.35 1.87
CA TYR A 67 -13.94 8.40 2.68
C TYR A 67 -12.82 9.13 3.44
N ARG A 68 -12.38 8.53 4.55
CA ARG A 68 -11.19 8.95 5.28
C ARG A 68 -10.03 8.06 4.84
N TYR A 69 -9.13 8.61 4.03
CA TYR A 69 -8.00 7.90 3.46
C TYR A 69 -6.78 7.98 4.37
N HIS A 70 -6.19 6.84 4.66
CA HIS A 70 -4.94 6.66 5.39
C HIS A 70 -3.84 6.33 4.37
N LEU A 71 -3.11 7.35 3.91
CA LEU A 71 -2.08 7.23 2.89
C LEU A 71 -0.77 6.80 3.55
N VAL A 72 -0.46 5.53 3.42
CA VAL A 72 0.79 4.94 3.94
C VAL A 72 1.96 5.36 3.07
N GLN A 73 3.05 5.81 3.69
CA GLN A 73 4.36 5.97 3.08
C GLN A 73 5.32 4.98 3.72
N MET A 74 5.89 4.09 2.94
CA MET A 74 6.99 3.23 3.38
C MET A 74 8.27 4.07 3.46
N ASN A 75 8.87 4.13 4.64
CA ASN A 75 10.11 4.86 4.88
C ASN A 75 11.25 4.26 4.04
N GLY A 76 12.03 5.12 3.37
CA GLY A 76 13.06 4.74 2.42
C GLY A 76 12.65 4.82 0.95
N PHE A 77 11.34 4.96 0.66
CA PHE A 77 10.85 5.24 -0.71
C PHE A 77 10.45 6.71 -0.86
N GLY A 78 10.47 7.19 -2.11
CA GLY A 78 10.01 8.53 -2.47
C GLY A 78 10.72 9.67 -1.72
N GLY A 79 12.00 9.53 -1.41
CA GLY A 79 12.81 10.56 -0.73
C GLY A 79 12.66 10.61 0.79
N THR A 80 11.94 9.69 1.40
CA THR A 80 11.84 9.63 2.87
C THR A 80 13.03 8.90 3.50
N ALA A 81 13.37 9.24 4.76
CA ALA A 81 14.42 8.55 5.50
C ALA A 81 14.09 7.04 5.64
N ILE A 82 15.11 6.18 5.52
CA ILE A 82 14.91 4.72 5.47
C ILE A 82 14.41 4.12 6.79
N GLY A 83 14.79 4.70 7.93
CA GLY A 83 14.35 4.25 9.25
C GLY A 83 14.58 2.76 9.49
N GLY A 84 13.59 2.08 10.05
CA GLY A 84 13.61 0.66 10.39
C GLY A 84 13.67 -0.28 9.17
N ASN A 85 13.57 0.26 7.93
CA ASN A 85 13.67 -0.53 6.69
C ASN A 85 15.11 -0.64 6.16
N SER A 86 16.11 -0.25 6.96
CA SER A 86 17.54 -0.24 6.56
C SER A 86 18.14 -1.63 6.36
N ALA A 87 17.55 -2.67 6.92
CA ALA A 87 18.02 -4.05 6.81
C ALA A 87 16.87 -5.06 6.76
N GLY A 88 17.18 -6.26 6.25
CA GLY A 88 16.22 -7.37 6.17
C GLY A 88 15.11 -7.19 5.13
N PRO A 89 14.03 -7.96 5.26
CA PRO A 89 12.83 -7.85 4.43
C PRO A 89 12.09 -6.53 4.72
N VAL A 90 11.25 -6.08 3.79
CA VAL A 90 10.52 -4.82 3.87
C VAL A 90 9.01 -5.04 3.82
N ALA A 91 8.52 -5.82 2.85
CA ALA A 91 7.08 -5.96 2.61
C ALA A 91 6.37 -6.67 3.77
N ALA A 92 6.94 -7.77 4.27
CA ALA A 92 6.33 -8.52 5.36
C ALA A 92 6.32 -7.71 6.69
N PRO A 93 7.42 -7.08 7.14
CA PRO A 93 7.38 -6.20 8.31
C PRO A 93 6.46 -4.98 8.16
N VAL A 94 6.32 -4.42 6.95
CA VAL A 94 5.39 -3.32 6.70
C VAL A 94 3.93 -3.80 6.80
N ALA A 95 3.62 -5.03 6.39
CA ALA A 95 2.28 -5.60 6.57
C ALA A 95 1.91 -5.68 8.05
N GLU A 96 2.82 -6.19 8.90
CA GLU A 96 2.64 -6.23 10.36
C GLU A 96 2.48 -4.82 10.96
N GLU A 97 3.26 -3.87 10.46
CA GLU A 97 3.20 -2.48 10.92
C GLU A 97 1.89 -1.78 10.54
N ILE A 98 1.32 -2.09 9.37
CA ILE A 98 -0.01 -1.60 8.98
C ILE A 98 -1.09 -2.24 9.86
N ALA A 99 -1.01 -3.53 10.17
CA ALA A 99 -1.94 -4.18 11.10
C ALA A 99 -1.87 -3.54 12.50
N ARG A 100 -0.64 -3.24 12.99
CA ARG A 100 -0.42 -2.51 14.23
C ARG A 100 -1.00 -1.10 14.17
N TYR A 101 -0.81 -0.38 13.06
CA TYR A 101 -1.41 0.94 12.84
C TYR A 101 -2.93 0.90 12.97
N ILE A 102 -3.58 -0.04 12.29
CA ILE A 102 -5.04 -0.22 12.34
C ILE A 102 -5.51 -0.45 13.79
N ALA A 103 -4.82 -1.32 14.54
CA ALA A 103 -5.16 -1.65 15.91
C ALA A 103 -4.95 -0.48 16.88
N GLU A 104 -3.78 0.18 16.85
CA GLU A 104 -3.43 1.26 17.78
C GLU A 104 -4.26 2.53 17.54
N THR A 105 -4.58 2.81 16.26
CA THR A 105 -5.45 3.95 15.92
C THR A 105 -6.94 3.63 15.99
N ARG A 106 -7.28 2.37 16.35
CA ARG A 106 -8.66 1.89 16.54
C ARG A 106 -9.53 2.09 15.30
N LEU A 107 -8.98 1.83 14.11
CA LEU A 107 -9.78 1.83 12.90
C LEU A 107 -10.72 0.61 12.91
N GLU A 108 -12.00 0.85 12.66
CA GLU A 108 -13.00 -0.21 12.67
C GLU A 108 -13.03 -0.94 11.33
N ARG A 109 -12.12 -1.90 11.15
CA ARG A 109 -12.00 -2.75 9.95
C ARG A 109 -12.01 -1.93 8.64
N PRO A 110 -11.02 -1.06 8.40
CA PRO A 110 -10.94 -0.26 7.19
C PRO A 110 -10.88 -1.14 5.94
N ALA A 111 -11.29 -0.60 4.79
CA ALA A 111 -10.91 -1.17 3.52
C ALA A 111 -9.40 -0.96 3.30
N ILE A 112 -8.73 -1.90 2.61
CA ILE A 112 -7.32 -1.73 2.21
C ILE A 112 -7.18 -1.82 0.70
N ILE A 113 -6.45 -0.89 0.09
CA ILE A 113 -6.13 -0.88 -1.34
C ILE A 113 -4.61 -0.80 -1.48
N GLY A 114 -4.02 -1.77 -2.17
CA GLY A 114 -2.59 -1.82 -2.39
C GLY A 114 -2.23 -1.96 -3.86
N HIS A 115 -1.25 -1.17 -4.33
CA HIS A 115 -0.71 -1.26 -5.68
C HIS A 115 0.64 -1.97 -5.68
N SER A 116 0.85 -2.93 -6.59
CA SER A 116 2.13 -3.62 -6.77
C SER A 116 2.61 -4.24 -5.44
N MET A 117 3.79 -3.92 -4.93
CA MET A 117 4.25 -4.33 -3.60
C MET A 117 3.23 -4.00 -2.50
N GLY A 118 2.56 -2.85 -2.58
CA GLY A 118 1.44 -2.52 -1.68
C GLY A 118 0.26 -3.50 -1.79
N GLY A 119 0.03 -4.08 -2.98
CA GLY A 119 -0.94 -5.15 -3.19
C GLY A 119 -0.54 -6.45 -2.49
N TRP A 120 0.74 -6.81 -2.55
CA TRP A 120 1.29 -7.93 -1.79
C TRP A 120 1.12 -7.70 -0.28
N ILE A 121 1.44 -6.49 0.20
CA ILE A 121 1.25 -6.09 1.59
C ILE A 121 -0.22 -6.17 2.00
N ALA A 122 -1.15 -5.68 1.18
CA ALA A 122 -2.59 -5.76 1.45
C ALA A 122 -3.10 -7.21 1.54
N MET A 123 -2.59 -8.11 0.68
CA MET A 123 -2.86 -9.56 0.78
C MET A 123 -2.32 -10.14 2.08
N ALA A 124 -1.08 -9.81 2.45
CA ALA A 124 -0.47 -10.29 3.69
C ALA A 124 -1.24 -9.83 4.92
N VAL A 125 -1.66 -8.56 4.98
CA VAL A 125 -2.53 -8.04 6.06
C VAL A 125 -3.85 -8.83 6.11
N ALA A 126 -4.54 -9.01 4.98
CA ALA A 126 -5.83 -9.71 4.94
C ALA A 126 -5.71 -11.21 5.28
N ALA A 127 -4.56 -11.85 4.98
CA ALA A 127 -4.34 -13.27 5.26
C ALA A 127 -3.89 -13.53 6.70
N ARG A 128 -3.04 -12.67 7.25
CA ARG A 128 -2.42 -12.83 8.57
C ARG A 128 -3.24 -12.19 9.69
N HIS A 129 -3.99 -11.14 9.35
CA HIS A 129 -4.85 -10.39 10.27
C HIS A 129 -6.28 -10.26 9.70
N PRO A 130 -7.02 -11.38 9.53
CA PRO A 130 -8.29 -11.41 8.79
C PRO A 130 -9.38 -10.52 9.43
N GLU A 131 -9.24 -10.19 10.72
CA GLU A 131 -10.16 -9.30 11.42
C GLU A 131 -9.77 -7.81 11.32
N ALA A 132 -8.56 -7.51 10.82
CA ALA A 132 -8.08 -6.12 10.79
C ALA A 132 -8.74 -5.29 9.68
N VAL A 133 -9.19 -5.90 8.59
CA VAL A 133 -9.76 -5.20 7.44
C VAL A 133 -11.15 -5.73 7.08
N SER A 134 -11.97 -4.94 6.41
CA SER A 134 -13.30 -5.34 5.94
C SER A 134 -13.28 -5.93 4.53
N ARG A 135 -12.35 -5.50 3.70
CA ARG A 135 -12.16 -5.92 2.30
C ARG A 135 -10.78 -5.50 1.79
N ALA A 136 -10.28 -6.17 0.75
CA ALA A 136 -8.99 -5.84 0.15
C ALA A 136 -9.11 -5.65 -1.37
N MET A 137 -8.48 -4.59 -1.90
CA MET A 137 -8.28 -4.41 -3.33
C MET A 137 -6.79 -4.50 -3.66
N ILE A 138 -6.47 -5.38 -4.57
CA ILE A 138 -5.12 -5.63 -5.05
C ILE A 138 -5.01 -5.07 -6.46
N VAL A 139 -4.12 -4.12 -6.65
CA VAL A 139 -3.92 -3.46 -7.95
C VAL A 139 -2.61 -3.96 -8.55
N ASP A 140 -2.75 -4.79 -9.54
CA ASP A 140 -1.71 -5.39 -10.38
C ASP A 140 -0.57 -6.05 -9.61
N MET A 141 -0.91 -7.08 -8.84
CA MET A 141 0.06 -7.89 -8.10
C MET A 141 -0.38 -9.34 -8.02
N LEU A 142 0.58 -10.24 -8.04
CA LEU A 142 0.42 -11.67 -7.84
C LEU A 142 0.81 -12.05 -6.39
N PRO A 143 0.20 -13.08 -5.83
CA PRO A 143 0.59 -13.58 -4.50
C PRO A 143 2.01 -14.18 -4.48
N PHE A 144 2.52 -14.60 -5.63
CA PHE A 144 3.89 -15.07 -5.82
C PHE A 144 4.48 -14.48 -7.10
N MET A 145 5.21 -13.37 -6.97
CA MET A 145 5.84 -12.71 -8.12
C MET A 145 6.93 -13.55 -8.77
N GLY A 146 7.59 -14.44 -8.00
CA GLY A 146 8.64 -15.33 -8.51
C GLY A 146 8.19 -16.23 -9.65
N ALA A 147 6.91 -16.56 -9.72
CA ALA A 147 6.34 -17.36 -10.81
C ALA A 147 6.41 -16.66 -12.19
N MET A 148 6.62 -15.34 -12.23
CA MET A 148 6.82 -14.59 -13.49
C MET A 148 8.23 -14.72 -14.07
N PHE A 149 9.20 -15.17 -13.27
CA PHE A 149 10.62 -15.23 -13.62
C PHE A 149 11.13 -16.64 -13.92
N GLY A 150 10.26 -17.65 -13.83
CA GLY A 150 10.61 -19.04 -14.05
C GLY A 150 9.52 -19.83 -14.77
N PRO A 151 9.78 -21.11 -15.10
CA PRO A 151 8.80 -21.99 -15.75
C PRO A 151 7.63 -22.35 -14.81
N PRO A 152 6.55 -22.94 -15.34
CA PRO A 152 5.50 -23.51 -14.50
C PRO A 152 6.07 -24.43 -13.42
N GLY A 153 5.58 -24.32 -12.18
CA GLY A 153 6.09 -25.05 -11.02
C GLY A 153 7.24 -24.36 -10.27
N THR A 154 7.62 -23.14 -10.67
CA THR A 154 8.60 -22.33 -9.91
C THR A 154 8.23 -22.22 -8.44
N THR A 155 9.22 -22.47 -7.57
CA THR A 155 9.12 -22.30 -6.11
C THR A 155 10.04 -21.19 -5.62
N PRO A 156 9.86 -20.68 -4.38
CA PRO A 156 10.77 -19.72 -3.76
C PRO A 156 12.24 -20.16 -3.80
N GLU A 157 12.51 -21.45 -3.57
CA GLU A 157 13.87 -22.02 -3.56
C GLU A 157 14.47 -22.05 -4.97
N SER A 158 13.69 -22.49 -5.97
CA SER A 158 14.17 -22.62 -7.35
C SER A 158 14.45 -21.27 -8.02
N ILE A 159 13.72 -20.20 -7.63
CA ILE A 159 13.89 -18.86 -8.20
C ILE A 159 14.93 -18.00 -7.47
N ARG A 160 15.35 -18.41 -6.29
CA ARG A 160 16.29 -17.63 -5.45
C ARG A 160 17.55 -17.19 -6.19
N PRO A 161 18.24 -18.02 -7.00
CA PRO A 161 19.43 -17.56 -7.72
C PRO A 161 19.14 -16.40 -8.69
N VAL A 162 17.97 -16.39 -9.32
CA VAL A 162 17.54 -15.30 -10.20
C VAL A 162 17.23 -14.04 -9.37
N ALA A 163 16.55 -14.21 -8.23
CA ALA A 163 16.25 -13.10 -7.31
C ALA A 163 17.53 -12.47 -6.75
N ASP A 164 18.55 -13.28 -6.41
CA ASP A 164 19.86 -12.81 -5.95
C ASP A 164 20.55 -11.97 -7.03
N GLN A 165 20.58 -12.44 -8.28
CA GLN A 165 21.15 -11.69 -9.40
C GLN A 165 20.44 -10.35 -9.64
N ILE A 166 19.10 -10.32 -9.55
CA ILE A 166 18.31 -9.10 -9.71
C ILE A 166 18.64 -8.12 -8.57
N ARG A 167 18.62 -8.59 -7.31
CA ARG A 167 18.98 -7.79 -6.13
C ARG A 167 20.37 -7.17 -6.29
N ASP A 168 21.38 -7.99 -6.62
CA ASP A 168 22.78 -7.55 -6.68
C ASP A 168 22.98 -6.53 -7.81
N ARG A 169 22.34 -6.74 -8.97
CA ARG A 169 22.33 -5.77 -10.07
C ARG A 169 21.67 -4.45 -9.68
N MET A 170 20.52 -4.50 -9.02
CA MET A 170 19.84 -3.30 -8.55
C MET A 170 20.67 -2.54 -7.52
N ALA A 171 21.27 -3.25 -6.56
CA ALA A 171 22.10 -2.65 -5.51
C ALA A 171 23.41 -2.03 -6.05
N ALA A 172 24.00 -2.60 -7.09
CA ALA A 172 25.18 -2.07 -7.74
C ALA A 172 24.92 -0.89 -8.69
N SER A 173 23.66 -0.66 -9.05
CA SER A 173 23.26 0.38 -10.01
C SER A 173 23.24 1.76 -9.34
N SER A 174 23.89 2.77 -9.94
CA SER A 174 23.95 4.14 -9.41
C SER A 174 24.01 5.19 -10.52
N GLY A 175 23.80 6.46 -10.16
CA GLY A 175 23.91 7.60 -11.08
C GLY A 175 23.07 7.46 -12.36
N ALA A 176 23.61 7.92 -13.47
CA ALA A 176 22.94 7.92 -14.78
C ALA A 176 22.56 6.50 -15.26
N ALA A 177 23.38 5.49 -14.96
CA ALA A 177 23.09 4.11 -15.33
C ALA A 177 21.83 3.58 -14.60
N ARG A 178 21.69 3.90 -13.31
CA ARG A 178 20.48 3.58 -12.55
C ARG A 178 19.26 4.29 -13.12
N GLU A 179 19.38 5.58 -13.43
CA GLU A 179 18.28 6.36 -14.00
C GLU A 179 17.82 5.79 -15.34
N GLN A 180 18.74 5.42 -16.23
CA GLN A 180 18.40 4.79 -17.52
C GLN A 180 17.63 3.48 -17.34
N VAL A 181 18.07 2.60 -16.42
CA VAL A 181 17.38 1.34 -16.14
C VAL A 181 15.98 1.59 -15.56
N ILE A 182 15.85 2.53 -14.61
CA ILE A 182 14.57 2.90 -14.03
C ILE A 182 13.65 3.49 -15.11
N ALA A 183 14.13 4.43 -15.93
CA ALA A 183 13.33 5.05 -16.98
C ALA A 183 12.84 4.02 -18.01
N ALA A 184 13.71 3.09 -18.43
CA ALA A 184 13.34 1.99 -19.32
C ALA A 184 12.28 1.09 -18.70
N THR A 185 12.42 0.74 -17.42
CA THR A 185 11.44 -0.08 -16.68
C THR A 185 10.10 0.66 -16.57
N ILE A 186 10.11 1.93 -16.15
CA ILE A 186 8.91 2.76 -16.01
C ILE A 186 8.17 2.91 -17.36
N ALA A 187 8.90 3.00 -18.47
CA ALA A 187 8.28 3.07 -19.80
C ALA A 187 7.47 1.81 -20.16
N THR A 188 7.80 0.65 -19.60
CA THR A 188 7.01 -0.58 -19.74
C THR A 188 5.87 -0.69 -18.75
N MET A 189 5.87 0.11 -17.67
CA MET A 189 4.91 0.06 -16.58
C MET A 189 3.85 1.17 -16.63
N ILE A 190 4.11 2.24 -17.38
CA ILE A 190 3.21 3.41 -17.50
C ILE A 190 3.02 3.73 -18.97
N LYS A 191 1.78 3.64 -19.45
CA LYS A 191 1.37 3.99 -20.80
C LYS A 191 1.37 5.51 -21.01
N THR A 192 0.86 6.22 -20.02
CA THR A 192 0.68 7.68 -19.99
C THR A 192 2.02 8.42 -19.84
N GLU A 193 2.60 8.87 -20.95
CA GLU A 193 4.00 9.34 -21.01
C GLU A 193 4.34 10.49 -20.04
N ASN A 194 3.43 11.46 -19.88
CA ASN A 194 3.64 12.61 -18.99
C ASN A 194 3.68 12.22 -17.49
N ARG A 195 3.33 10.98 -17.13
CA ARG A 195 3.43 10.44 -15.76
C ARG A 195 4.77 9.75 -15.49
N ARG A 196 5.50 9.38 -16.54
CA ARG A 196 6.75 8.61 -16.40
C ARG A 196 7.81 9.38 -15.62
N ALA A 197 7.96 10.68 -15.84
CA ALA A 197 8.94 11.50 -15.14
C ALA A 197 8.72 11.53 -13.62
N GLU A 198 7.46 11.58 -13.17
CA GLU A 198 7.11 11.52 -11.75
C GLU A 198 7.53 10.17 -11.14
N ALA A 199 7.24 9.05 -11.80
CA ALA A 199 7.60 7.72 -11.33
C ALA A 199 9.12 7.51 -11.32
N VAL A 200 9.83 7.98 -12.35
CA VAL A 200 11.30 7.93 -12.38
C VAL A 200 11.89 8.70 -11.21
N LYS A 201 11.41 9.92 -10.97
CA LYS A 201 11.86 10.72 -9.82
C LYS A 201 11.63 10.02 -8.50
N GLN A 202 10.43 9.49 -8.24
CA GLN A 202 10.12 8.76 -7.00
C GLN A 202 11.06 7.55 -6.82
N SER A 203 11.33 6.80 -7.90
CA SER A 203 12.23 5.65 -7.87
C SER A 203 13.69 6.05 -7.65
N MET A 204 14.15 7.16 -8.25
CA MET A 204 15.49 7.69 -8.04
C MET A 204 15.71 8.23 -6.63
N ASP A 205 14.71 8.88 -6.05
CA ASP A 205 14.72 9.37 -4.67
C ASP A 205 14.61 8.25 -3.63
N SER A 206 14.27 7.03 -4.05
CA SER A 206 14.16 5.86 -3.17
C SER A 206 15.52 5.23 -2.90
N ASP A 207 15.70 4.67 -1.67
CA ASP A 207 16.92 3.94 -1.31
C ASP A 207 17.11 2.72 -2.21
N ALA A 208 18.28 2.64 -2.85
CA ALA A 208 18.59 1.59 -3.82
C ALA A 208 18.72 0.20 -3.18
N GLY A 209 19.35 0.15 -2.01
CA GLY A 209 19.51 -1.10 -1.25
C GLY A 209 18.18 -1.65 -0.76
N MET A 210 17.31 -0.79 -0.24
CA MET A 210 15.96 -1.17 0.16
C MET A 210 15.14 -1.63 -1.05
N SER A 211 15.20 -0.90 -2.18
CA SER A 211 14.51 -1.30 -3.41
C SER A 211 14.95 -2.68 -3.89
N ALA A 212 16.26 -2.96 -3.85
CA ALA A 212 16.82 -4.25 -4.22
C ALA A 212 16.35 -5.39 -3.29
N ARG A 213 16.37 -5.17 -1.96
CA ARG A 213 15.87 -6.14 -0.98
C ARG A 213 14.36 -6.39 -1.12
N SER A 214 13.58 -5.33 -1.34
CA SER A 214 12.13 -5.45 -1.57
C SER A 214 11.81 -6.27 -2.80
N MET A 215 12.52 -6.04 -3.91
CA MET A 215 12.36 -6.84 -5.14
C MET A 215 12.70 -8.31 -4.89
N HIS A 216 13.82 -8.58 -4.22
CA HIS A 216 14.20 -9.94 -3.84
C HIS A 216 13.14 -10.62 -2.98
N GLU A 217 12.61 -9.92 -1.96
CA GLU A 217 11.55 -10.44 -1.09
C GLU A 217 10.30 -10.82 -1.89
N LEU A 218 9.82 -9.94 -2.77
CA LEU A 218 8.64 -10.20 -3.61
C LEU A 218 8.83 -11.40 -4.54
N ILE A 219 10.05 -11.61 -5.07
CA ILE A 219 10.35 -12.76 -5.94
C ILE A 219 10.45 -14.06 -5.14
N THR A 220 10.93 -14.01 -3.89
CA THR A 220 11.22 -15.21 -3.09
C THR A 220 10.18 -15.52 -2.03
N THR A 221 9.12 -14.73 -1.89
CA THR A 221 8.06 -14.99 -0.91
C THR A 221 6.75 -15.36 -1.60
N ASP A 222 6.24 -16.54 -1.30
CA ASP A 222 5.01 -17.10 -1.86
C ASP A 222 3.86 -17.00 -0.84
N LEU A 223 2.88 -16.13 -1.09
CA LEU A 223 1.68 -16.00 -0.28
C LEU A 223 0.57 -16.99 -0.65
N ARG A 224 0.69 -17.76 -1.73
CA ARG A 224 -0.38 -18.67 -2.16
C ARG A 224 -0.83 -19.64 -1.08
N PRO A 225 0.07 -20.21 -0.22
CA PRO A 225 -0.36 -21.04 0.89
C PRO A 225 -1.18 -20.32 1.96
N GLU A 226 -1.01 -18.99 2.09
CA GLU A 226 -1.69 -18.17 3.09
C GLU A 226 -3.06 -17.65 2.61
N LEU A 227 -3.31 -17.64 1.29
CA LEU A 227 -4.51 -17.02 0.70
C LEU A 227 -5.83 -17.60 1.22
N GLY A 228 -5.87 -18.87 1.58
CA GLY A 228 -7.05 -19.50 2.19
C GLY A 228 -7.46 -18.92 3.55
N ASN A 229 -6.57 -18.16 4.19
CA ASN A 229 -6.84 -17.47 5.45
C ASN A 229 -7.62 -16.16 5.24
N ILE A 230 -7.64 -15.61 4.02
CA ILE A 230 -8.40 -14.38 3.72
C ILE A 230 -9.90 -14.68 3.83
N LYS A 231 -10.57 -13.99 4.75
CA LYS A 231 -12.01 -14.18 5.05
C LYS A 231 -12.89 -13.04 4.55
N VAL A 232 -12.28 -12.04 3.95
CA VAL A 232 -12.96 -10.82 3.46
C VAL A 232 -13.05 -10.83 1.93
N PRO A 233 -14.00 -10.08 1.33
CA PRO A 233 -14.04 -9.91 -0.11
C PRO A 233 -12.74 -9.34 -0.66
N VAL A 234 -12.25 -9.90 -1.77
CA VAL A 234 -11.05 -9.44 -2.46
C VAL A 234 -11.43 -9.01 -3.88
N THR A 235 -10.98 -7.82 -4.27
CA THR A 235 -11.02 -7.37 -5.66
C THR A 235 -9.59 -7.29 -6.18
N VAL A 236 -9.33 -7.92 -7.32
CA VAL A 236 -8.03 -7.86 -8.00
C VAL A 236 -8.22 -7.16 -9.34
N LEU A 237 -7.58 -6.02 -9.51
CA LEU A 237 -7.45 -5.36 -10.79
C LEU A 237 -6.09 -5.71 -11.37
N TYR A 238 -6.03 -6.11 -12.63
CA TYR A 238 -4.77 -6.49 -13.26
C TYR A 238 -4.73 -6.08 -14.74
N VAL A 239 -3.56 -6.12 -15.30
CA VAL A 239 -3.31 -5.80 -16.70
C VAL A 239 -2.57 -6.95 -17.38
N ARG A 240 -2.57 -6.94 -18.71
CA ARG A 240 -1.58 -7.66 -19.50
C ARG A 240 -0.57 -6.65 -20.03
N SER A 241 0.67 -6.76 -19.57
CA SER A 241 1.75 -5.93 -20.12
C SER A 241 1.88 -6.19 -21.63
N PRO A 242 2.06 -5.15 -22.46
CA PRO A 242 2.33 -5.33 -23.89
C PRO A 242 3.60 -6.15 -24.18
N ALA A 243 4.53 -6.16 -23.25
CA ALA A 243 5.77 -6.96 -23.35
C ALA A 243 5.57 -8.43 -22.96
N ALA A 244 4.43 -8.80 -22.36
CA ALA A 244 4.14 -10.19 -21.98
C ALA A 244 3.89 -11.04 -23.23
N PRO A 245 4.60 -12.15 -23.46
CA PRO A 245 4.46 -12.99 -24.64
C PRO A 245 3.26 -13.96 -24.53
N ILE A 246 2.16 -13.50 -23.97
CA ILE A 246 0.93 -14.28 -23.73
C ILE A 246 -0.30 -13.49 -24.16
N THR A 247 -1.42 -14.21 -24.45
CA THR A 247 -2.70 -13.59 -24.80
C THR A 247 -3.44 -13.06 -23.58
N ASP A 248 -4.50 -12.31 -23.82
CA ASP A 248 -5.40 -11.81 -22.76
C ASP A 248 -6.03 -12.97 -21.98
N GLU A 249 -6.49 -14.01 -22.69
CA GLU A 249 -7.09 -15.19 -22.09
C GLU A 249 -6.09 -15.99 -21.24
N GLN A 250 -4.84 -16.06 -21.67
CA GLN A 250 -3.77 -16.69 -20.89
C GLN A 250 -3.46 -15.89 -19.61
N MET A 251 -3.47 -14.55 -19.70
CA MET A 251 -3.30 -13.70 -18.51
C MET A 251 -4.47 -13.87 -17.54
N ASP A 252 -5.72 -13.89 -18.05
CA ASP A 252 -6.93 -14.12 -17.25
C ASP A 252 -6.87 -15.49 -16.54
N ALA A 253 -6.47 -16.54 -17.25
CA ALA A 253 -6.29 -17.88 -16.68
C ALA A 253 -5.18 -17.91 -15.61
N TYR A 254 -4.10 -17.18 -15.84
CA TYR A 254 -2.98 -17.09 -14.91
C TYR A 254 -3.38 -16.40 -13.60
N TYR A 255 -4.07 -15.26 -13.66
CA TYR A 255 -4.59 -14.60 -12.46
C TYR A 255 -5.63 -15.46 -11.74
N LYS A 256 -6.55 -16.10 -12.48
CA LYS A 256 -7.53 -17.02 -11.91
C LYS A 256 -6.87 -18.17 -11.14
N ALA A 257 -5.84 -18.79 -11.70
CA ALA A 257 -5.09 -19.85 -11.04
C ALA A 257 -4.33 -19.33 -9.80
N SER A 258 -3.71 -18.14 -9.89
CA SER A 258 -2.92 -17.55 -8.80
C SER A 258 -3.77 -17.21 -7.57
N TYR A 259 -5.04 -16.84 -7.77
CA TYR A 259 -5.97 -16.47 -6.71
C TYR A 259 -7.00 -17.56 -6.38
N ALA A 260 -6.84 -18.79 -6.87
CA ALA A 260 -7.82 -19.86 -6.72
C ALA A 260 -8.18 -20.19 -5.27
N ALA A 261 -7.27 -19.96 -4.32
CA ALA A 261 -7.52 -20.20 -2.89
C ALA A 261 -8.36 -19.09 -2.22
N VAL A 262 -8.61 -17.96 -2.90
CA VAL A 262 -9.47 -16.87 -2.39
C VAL A 262 -10.86 -17.05 -2.97
N SER A 263 -11.75 -17.71 -2.23
CA SER A 263 -13.09 -18.09 -2.71
C SER A 263 -13.99 -16.92 -3.12
N GLN A 264 -13.74 -15.72 -2.58
CA GLN A 264 -14.50 -14.49 -2.83
C GLN A 264 -13.72 -13.47 -3.67
N ALA A 265 -12.74 -13.91 -4.47
CA ALA A 265 -11.98 -13.02 -5.32
C ALA A 265 -12.77 -12.62 -6.57
N ARG A 266 -12.95 -11.30 -6.77
CA ARG A 266 -13.38 -10.72 -8.03
C ARG A 266 -12.16 -10.28 -8.82
N LEU A 267 -11.91 -10.89 -9.95
CA LEU A 267 -10.78 -10.60 -10.83
C LEU A 267 -11.26 -9.77 -12.03
N THR A 268 -10.63 -8.64 -12.27
CA THR A 268 -11.00 -7.74 -13.38
C THR A 268 -9.74 -7.28 -14.11
N ARG A 269 -9.60 -7.69 -15.37
CA ARG A 269 -8.56 -7.15 -16.24
C ARG A 269 -8.97 -5.77 -16.76
N ILE A 270 -8.06 -4.81 -16.64
CA ILE A 270 -8.25 -3.45 -17.16
C ILE A 270 -7.53 -3.37 -18.51
N PRO A 271 -8.28 -3.28 -19.61
CA PRO A 271 -7.68 -3.12 -20.93
C PRO A 271 -7.04 -1.73 -21.06
N ASP A 272 -6.10 -1.61 -22.00
CA ASP A 272 -5.47 -0.33 -22.37
C ASP A 272 -4.72 0.40 -21.26
N ALA A 273 -4.50 -0.21 -20.12
CA ALA A 273 -3.64 0.26 -19.03
C ALA A 273 -2.40 -0.62 -18.90
N TYR A 274 -1.35 -0.06 -18.32
CA TYR A 274 -0.18 -0.79 -17.86
C TYR A 274 -0.23 -0.90 -16.34
N HIS A 275 0.89 -1.23 -15.71
CA HIS A 275 1.00 -1.51 -14.28
C HIS A 275 0.41 -0.43 -13.37
N PHE A 276 0.52 0.87 -13.74
CA PHE A 276 -0.06 1.98 -13.00
C PHE A 276 -1.49 2.30 -13.48
N ILE A 277 -2.42 1.38 -13.24
CA ILE A 277 -3.81 1.47 -13.68
C ILE A 277 -4.44 2.81 -13.28
N MET A 278 -4.13 3.33 -12.07
CA MET A 278 -4.66 4.59 -11.53
C MET A 278 -4.25 5.82 -12.35
N TRP A 279 -3.18 5.72 -13.13
CA TRP A 279 -2.69 6.80 -14.00
C TRP A 279 -3.03 6.60 -15.47
N ASP A 280 -3.11 5.33 -15.91
CA ASP A 280 -3.36 5.00 -17.31
C ASP A 280 -4.85 4.94 -17.66
N ALA A 281 -5.69 4.58 -16.70
CA ALA A 281 -7.14 4.49 -16.84
C ALA A 281 -7.86 5.07 -15.60
N PRO A 282 -7.66 6.38 -15.28
CA PRO A 282 -8.08 6.97 -14.00
C PRO A 282 -9.58 6.92 -13.77
N GLU A 283 -10.42 7.15 -14.79
CA GLU A 283 -11.88 7.09 -14.68
C GLU A 283 -12.33 5.66 -14.37
N ARG A 284 -11.82 4.68 -15.12
CA ARG A 284 -12.12 3.26 -14.90
C ARG A 284 -11.65 2.79 -13.54
N PHE A 285 -10.46 3.19 -13.13
CA PHE A 285 -9.94 2.87 -11.81
C PHE A 285 -10.83 3.45 -10.70
N ALA A 286 -11.23 4.71 -10.83
CA ALA A 286 -12.13 5.35 -9.86
C ALA A 286 -13.51 4.66 -9.79
N GLU A 287 -14.05 4.16 -10.91
CA GLU A 287 -15.28 3.36 -10.93
C GLU A 287 -15.12 2.05 -10.16
N GLU A 288 -14.02 1.33 -10.38
CA GLU A 288 -13.71 0.09 -9.67
C GLU A 288 -13.51 0.32 -8.16
N VAL A 289 -12.82 1.41 -7.78
CA VAL A 289 -12.65 1.79 -6.37
C VAL A 289 -14.01 2.13 -5.74
N ARG A 290 -14.87 2.90 -6.42
CA ARG A 290 -16.23 3.17 -5.91
C ARG A 290 -17.07 1.90 -5.76
N ALA A 291 -17.00 0.99 -6.72
CA ALA A 291 -17.71 -0.29 -6.66
C ALA A 291 -17.22 -1.13 -5.48
N PHE A 292 -15.89 -1.22 -5.31
CA PHE A 292 -15.24 -1.92 -4.21
C PHE A 292 -15.61 -1.35 -2.84
N LEU A 293 -15.65 -0.04 -2.70
CA LEU A 293 -15.94 0.61 -1.40
C LEU A 293 -17.42 0.58 -1.01
N ARG A 294 -18.34 0.45 -1.97
CA ARG A 294 -19.80 0.34 -1.69
C ARG A 294 -20.23 -1.06 -1.28
N GLY A 295 -19.53 -2.07 -1.61
CA GLY A 295 -19.96 -3.37 -1.26
C GLY A 295 -19.71 -4.56 -1.73
#